data_564b2e6dbbcfbe1cbe37ece7b951e951
#
_entry.id   564b2e6dbbcfbe1cbe37ece7b951e951
#
_cell.length_a   1.000
_cell.length_b   1.000
_cell.length_c   1.000
_cell.angle_alpha   90.00
_cell.angle_beta   90.00
_cell.angle_gamma   90.00
#
_symmetry.space_group_name_H-M   'P 1'
#
loop_
_entity.id
_entity.type
_entity.pdbx_description
1 polymer ?
#
loop_
_entity_poly.entity_id
_entity_poly.type
_entity_poly.pdbx_seq_one_letter_code
_entity_poly.pdbx_strand_id
1 'polypeptide(L)'
;TPTALRQGSMIHVHDQDFKGEVEDAFHEAYMTHTSTSPNYQIIASLDIGRRQVELEGFELVQKQVESAMAMRKAIDSHPLLKKYFKVLKVSDMIPKKHRQSGIESYWDPEHGWNDIWDAWAEDEFALDATRVTLAVGGTGLDGDTFKNQILMDKYGIQINKTSRNTVLFMTNIGTTRSSIAYLIEVLVRVAQELDGDLDEASPMERKGFERRVHHLMNELPPLPDFSRFHDAFRCADGTGTPEGDIRQAFFLAYDEAQCEYFPLEDDSMEEAIDAGRELVSTSFIIPYPPGFPILVPGQVISKEILHFMRALDVKE
;
A
#
# COMPACT_ATOMS: atom_id res chain seq x y z
N THR A 1 18.44 1.40 1.07
CA THR A 1 19.76 1.51 0.40
C THR A 1 20.05 0.28 -0.42
N PRO A 2 20.57 0.41 -1.65
CA PRO A 2 20.74 -0.69 -2.59
C PRO A 2 21.55 -1.87 -2.08
N THR A 3 22.60 -1.62 -1.32
CA THR A 3 23.55 -2.65 -0.88
C THR A 3 23.73 -2.72 0.63
N ALA A 4 22.98 -1.95 1.42
CA ALA A 4 23.12 -1.98 2.87
C ALA A 4 22.69 -3.32 3.47
N LEU A 5 23.43 -3.80 4.46
CA LEU A 5 23.12 -5.05 5.16
C LEU A 5 21.83 -4.93 5.97
N ARG A 6 21.48 -3.74 6.39
CA ARG A 6 20.27 -3.45 7.17
C ARG A 6 19.79 -2.03 6.95
N GLN A 7 18.56 -1.76 7.39
CA GLN A 7 17.99 -0.43 7.35
C GLN A 7 18.79 0.55 8.21
N GLY A 8 18.97 1.73 7.68
CA GLY A 8 19.52 2.89 8.35
C GLY A 8 18.96 4.14 7.70
N SER A 9 19.06 5.26 8.37
CA SER A 9 18.62 6.55 7.87
C SER A 9 19.71 7.60 8.00
N MET A 10 19.56 8.65 7.22
CA MET A 10 20.41 9.84 7.30
C MET A 10 19.53 11.04 7.66
N ILE A 11 20.02 11.88 8.54
CA ILE A 11 19.39 13.15 8.87
C ILE A 11 20.18 14.23 8.14
N HIS A 12 19.51 14.94 7.24
CA HIS A 12 20.08 16.10 6.55
C HIS A 12 19.53 17.35 7.21
N VAL A 13 20.42 18.20 7.74
CA VAL A 13 20.06 19.49 8.30
C VAL A 13 20.57 20.57 7.36
N HIS A 14 19.64 21.41 6.89
CA HIS A 14 19.94 22.58 6.07
C HIS A 14 19.30 23.80 6.73
N ASP A 15 20.01 24.40 7.66
CA ASP A 15 19.60 25.56 8.41
C ASP A 15 20.79 26.52 8.55
N GLN A 16 20.61 27.78 8.20
CA GLN A 16 21.68 28.78 8.25
C GLN A 16 22.07 29.13 9.69
N ASP A 17 21.12 29.08 10.61
CA ASP A 17 21.29 29.44 12.01
C ASP A 17 21.52 28.20 12.93
N PHE A 18 21.65 27.01 12.34
CA PHE A 18 21.75 25.75 13.05
C PHE A 18 22.82 25.77 14.15
N LYS A 19 24.03 26.24 13.84
CA LYS A 19 25.15 26.27 14.77
C LYS A 19 24.98 27.24 15.93
N GLY A 20 24.21 28.29 15.73
CA GLY A 20 24.03 29.32 16.76
C GLY A 20 22.87 29.04 17.71
N GLU A 21 21.80 28.43 17.21
CA GLU A 21 20.53 28.37 17.94
C GLU A 21 20.06 26.96 18.25
N VAL A 22 20.35 25.97 17.41
CA VAL A 22 19.68 24.65 17.43
C VAL A 22 20.66 23.49 17.66
N GLU A 23 21.97 23.64 17.40
CA GLU A 23 22.94 22.54 17.38
C GLU A 23 22.94 21.74 18.69
N ASP A 24 22.96 22.40 19.83
CA ASP A 24 23.03 21.73 21.15
C ASP A 24 21.74 20.95 21.42
N ALA A 25 20.57 21.55 21.20
CA ALA A 25 19.29 20.90 21.39
C ALA A 25 19.09 19.73 20.43
N PHE A 26 19.53 19.87 19.17
CA PHE A 26 19.52 18.80 18.18
C PHE A 26 20.43 17.65 18.60
N HIS A 27 21.64 17.96 19.08
CA HIS A 27 22.59 16.95 19.53
C HIS A 27 22.06 16.15 20.72
N GLU A 28 21.45 16.81 21.68
CA GLU A 28 20.79 16.15 22.83
C GLU A 28 19.65 15.24 22.37
N ALA A 29 18.77 15.72 21.50
CA ALA A 29 17.67 14.92 20.95
C ALA A 29 18.21 13.74 20.13
N TYR A 30 19.24 13.96 19.33
CA TYR A 30 19.90 12.90 18.55
C TYR A 30 20.46 11.82 19.46
N MET A 31 21.21 12.19 20.50
CA MET A 31 21.78 11.23 21.45
C MET A 31 20.72 10.46 22.23
N THR A 32 19.58 11.09 22.53
CA THR A 32 18.47 10.44 23.23
C THR A 32 17.77 9.39 22.35
N HIS A 33 17.68 9.61 21.03
CA HIS A 33 16.90 8.77 20.12
C HIS A 33 17.74 7.79 19.27
N THR A 34 19.08 7.83 19.40
CA THR A 34 19.95 6.93 18.68
C THR A 34 20.50 5.81 19.56
N SER A 35 21.01 4.77 18.91
CA SER A 35 21.67 3.66 19.62
C SER A 35 22.98 4.10 20.22
N THR A 36 23.23 3.73 21.48
CA THR A 36 24.52 3.87 22.16
C THR A 36 25.55 2.81 21.72
N SER A 37 25.11 1.82 20.93
CA SER A 37 25.94 0.71 20.45
C SER A 37 25.93 0.66 18.92
N PRO A 38 26.59 1.61 18.22
CA PRO A 38 26.58 1.67 16.78
C PRO A 38 27.26 0.42 16.20
N ASN A 39 26.59 -0.18 15.21
CA ASN A 39 27.17 -1.30 14.48
C ASN A 39 27.94 -0.79 13.26
N TYR A 40 29.27 -0.79 13.34
CA TYR A 40 30.12 -0.28 12.28
C TYR A 40 30.01 -1.03 10.96
N GLN A 41 29.65 -2.30 10.97
CA GLN A 41 29.41 -3.08 9.73
C GLN A 41 28.17 -2.55 8.99
N ILE A 42 27.11 -2.22 9.71
CA ILE A 42 25.92 -1.59 9.13
C ILE A 42 26.26 -0.21 8.60
N ILE A 43 26.98 0.60 9.36
CA ILE A 43 27.41 1.96 8.94
C ILE A 43 28.28 1.88 7.69
N ALA A 44 29.27 0.99 7.66
CA ALA A 44 30.11 0.78 6.48
C ALA A 44 29.28 0.32 5.26
N SER A 45 28.30 -0.55 5.45
CA SER A 45 27.42 -0.98 4.37
C SER A 45 26.55 0.14 3.81
N LEU A 46 26.15 1.10 4.67
CA LEU A 46 25.41 2.30 4.26
C LEU A 46 26.30 3.21 3.40
N ASP A 47 27.56 3.40 3.77
CA ASP A 47 28.49 4.22 2.98
C ASP A 47 28.83 3.56 1.64
N ILE A 48 29.00 2.24 1.59
CA ILE A 48 29.14 1.49 0.35
C ILE A 48 27.90 1.68 -0.55
N GLY A 49 26.71 1.58 0.04
CA GLY A 49 25.47 1.81 -0.69
C GLY A 49 25.35 3.23 -1.24
N ARG A 50 25.74 4.22 -0.45
CA ARG A 50 25.83 5.62 -0.90
C ARG A 50 26.79 5.76 -2.10
N ARG A 51 27.94 5.15 -2.01
CA ARG A 51 28.96 5.19 -3.08
C ARG A 51 28.48 4.49 -4.35
N GLN A 52 27.76 3.39 -4.21
CA GLN A 52 27.14 2.70 -5.36
C GLN A 52 26.11 3.61 -6.06
N VAL A 53 25.24 4.28 -5.30
CA VAL A 53 24.28 5.22 -5.89
C VAL A 53 24.97 6.38 -6.61
N GLU A 54 26.07 6.89 -6.06
CA GLU A 54 26.85 7.95 -6.67
C GLU A 54 27.45 7.53 -8.03
N LEU A 55 27.93 6.30 -8.13
CA LEU A 55 28.61 5.79 -9.32
C LEU A 55 27.68 5.21 -10.38
N GLU A 56 26.64 4.50 -9.97
CA GLU A 56 25.81 3.65 -10.84
C GLU A 56 24.31 3.88 -10.64
N GLY A 57 23.91 4.79 -9.74
CA GLY A 57 22.53 4.92 -9.28
C GLY A 57 21.52 5.15 -10.40
N PHE A 58 21.86 5.99 -11.37
CA PHE A 58 21.01 6.28 -12.52
C PHE A 58 20.72 5.01 -13.33
N GLU A 59 21.76 4.29 -13.72
CA GLU A 59 21.61 3.07 -14.54
C GLU A 59 20.85 1.97 -13.78
N LEU A 60 21.13 1.81 -12.48
CA LEU A 60 20.47 0.82 -11.65
C LEU A 60 18.97 1.11 -11.50
N VAL A 61 18.61 2.37 -11.27
CA VAL A 61 17.20 2.78 -11.15
C VAL A 61 16.49 2.69 -12.49
N GLN A 62 17.12 3.13 -13.57
CA GLN A 62 16.56 2.99 -14.93
C GLN A 62 16.26 1.53 -15.25
N LYS A 63 17.22 0.63 -15.02
CA LYS A 63 17.06 -0.81 -15.24
C LYS A 63 15.92 -1.40 -14.38
N GLN A 64 15.78 -0.93 -13.16
CA GLN A 64 14.69 -1.32 -12.27
C GLN A 64 13.33 -0.90 -12.84
N VAL A 65 13.19 0.35 -13.32
CA VAL A 65 11.97 0.87 -13.95
C VAL A 65 11.66 0.09 -15.24
N GLU A 66 12.66 -0.11 -16.12
CA GLU A 66 12.51 -0.91 -17.34
C GLU A 66 12.02 -2.33 -17.05
N SER A 67 12.52 -2.94 -15.98
CA SER A 67 12.08 -4.26 -15.53
C SER A 67 10.61 -4.28 -15.12
N ALA A 68 10.16 -3.26 -14.41
CA ALA A 68 8.75 -3.11 -14.03
C ALA A 68 7.84 -2.87 -15.25
N MET A 69 8.32 -2.09 -16.23
CA MET A 69 7.57 -1.86 -17.49
C MET A 69 7.53 -3.13 -18.35
N ALA A 70 8.61 -3.90 -18.41
CA ALA A 70 8.62 -5.19 -19.11
C ALA A 70 7.61 -6.17 -18.49
N MET A 71 7.50 -6.18 -17.16
CA MET A 71 6.51 -7.00 -16.46
C MET A 71 5.07 -6.57 -16.80
N ARG A 72 4.76 -5.27 -16.77
CA ARG A 72 3.44 -4.73 -17.16
C ARG A 72 3.10 -5.14 -18.59
N LYS A 73 4.04 -4.89 -19.52
CA LYS A 73 3.89 -5.25 -20.92
C LYS A 73 3.61 -6.74 -21.12
N ALA A 74 4.38 -7.61 -20.45
CA ALA A 74 4.22 -9.05 -20.57
C ALA A 74 2.83 -9.51 -20.11
N ILE A 75 2.33 -9.02 -19.00
CA ILE A 75 1.00 -9.38 -18.49
C ILE A 75 -0.11 -8.81 -19.40
N ASP A 76 -0.04 -7.54 -19.76
CA ASP A 76 -1.07 -6.87 -20.54
C ASP A 76 -1.13 -7.35 -22.00
N SER A 77 -0.03 -7.89 -22.54
CA SER A 77 0.02 -8.39 -23.92
C SER A 77 -0.36 -9.87 -24.04
N HIS A 78 -0.34 -10.64 -22.95
CA HIS A 78 -0.54 -12.08 -22.99
C HIS A 78 -2.04 -12.43 -22.97
N PRO A 79 -2.60 -13.08 -24.03
CA PRO A 79 -4.04 -13.32 -24.14
C PRO A 79 -4.61 -14.12 -22.94
N LEU A 80 -3.90 -15.12 -22.48
CA LEU A 80 -4.34 -15.96 -21.37
C LEU A 80 -4.30 -15.22 -20.03
N LEU A 81 -3.24 -14.43 -19.77
CA LEU A 81 -3.11 -13.71 -18.52
C LEU A 81 -4.23 -12.67 -18.35
N LYS A 82 -4.63 -12.01 -19.42
CA LYS A 82 -5.73 -11.03 -19.41
C LYS A 82 -7.09 -11.58 -18.96
N LYS A 83 -7.30 -12.89 -19.00
CA LYS A 83 -8.54 -13.50 -18.53
C LYS A 83 -8.66 -13.41 -17.01
N TYR A 84 -7.55 -13.53 -16.30
CA TYR A 84 -7.50 -13.73 -14.86
C TYR A 84 -6.81 -12.61 -14.10
N PHE A 85 -5.95 -11.86 -14.79
CA PHE A 85 -5.10 -10.85 -14.19
C PHE A 85 -5.27 -9.49 -14.87
N LYS A 86 -5.26 -8.44 -14.06
CA LYS A 86 -5.25 -7.05 -14.55
C LYS A 86 -4.13 -6.29 -13.84
N VAL A 87 -3.20 -5.73 -14.59
CA VAL A 87 -2.27 -4.73 -14.04
C VAL A 87 -3.05 -3.45 -13.78
N LEU A 88 -3.06 -2.97 -12.54
CA LEU A 88 -3.70 -1.71 -12.22
C LEU A 88 -2.89 -0.55 -12.80
N LYS A 89 -3.59 0.32 -13.52
CA LYS A 89 -3.05 1.51 -14.17
C LYS A 89 -3.15 2.72 -13.25
N VAL A 90 -2.54 3.81 -13.65
CA VAL A 90 -2.62 5.09 -12.93
C VAL A 90 -4.08 5.53 -12.78
N SER A 91 -4.87 5.39 -13.85
CA SER A 91 -6.31 5.72 -13.85
C SER A 91 -7.17 4.84 -12.94
N ASP A 92 -6.73 3.62 -12.64
CA ASP A 92 -7.44 2.73 -11.71
C ASP A 92 -7.18 3.13 -10.24
N MET A 93 -6.08 3.83 -9.95
CA MET A 93 -5.61 4.08 -8.59
C MET A 93 -5.67 5.57 -8.19
N ILE A 94 -5.51 6.49 -9.13
CA ILE A 94 -5.51 7.93 -8.88
C ILE A 94 -6.67 8.59 -9.61
N PRO A 95 -7.58 9.29 -8.90
CA PRO A 95 -8.69 10.01 -9.55
C PRO A 95 -8.21 11.08 -10.54
N LYS A 96 -8.98 11.31 -11.60
CA LYS A 96 -8.62 12.24 -12.68
C LYS A 96 -8.28 13.66 -12.18
N LYS A 97 -8.97 14.14 -11.14
CA LYS A 97 -8.73 15.48 -10.56
C LYS A 97 -7.31 15.70 -10.03
N HIS A 98 -6.58 14.63 -9.73
CA HIS A 98 -5.21 14.64 -9.21
C HIS A 98 -4.18 14.21 -10.27
N ARG A 99 -4.59 14.12 -11.55
CA ARG A 99 -3.74 13.75 -12.69
C ARG A 99 -3.85 14.82 -13.77
N GLN A 100 -3.13 15.91 -13.58
CA GLN A 100 -3.14 17.08 -14.49
C GLN A 100 -2.56 16.75 -15.85
N SER A 101 -1.55 15.85 -15.91
CA SER A 101 -0.99 15.33 -17.16
C SER A 101 -1.99 14.58 -18.04
N GLY A 102 -3.05 14.04 -17.43
CA GLY A 102 -4.02 13.19 -18.12
C GLY A 102 -3.52 11.77 -18.39
N ILE A 103 -2.31 11.40 -17.95
CA ILE A 103 -1.74 10.07 -18.17
C ILE A 103 -2.57 9.03 -17.40
N GLU A 104 -2.98 7.99 -18.12
CA GLU A 104 -3.82 6.91 -17.58
C GLU A 104 -3.03 5.63 -17.28
N SER A 105 -1.88 5.46 -17.92
CA SER A 105 -1.02 4.29 -17.74
C SER A 105 0.44 4.66 -17.98
N TYR A 106 1.34 4.08 -17.21
CA TYR A 106 2.79 4.21 -17.45
C TYR A 106 3.29 3.32 -18.58
N TRP A 107 2.47 2.44 -19.08
CA TRP A 107 2.76 1.66 -20.26
C TRP A 107 1.55 1.63 -21.18
N ASP A 108 1.81 1.87 -22.43
CA ASP A 108 0.84 1.83 -23.52
C ASP A 108 1.42 1.05 -24.71
N PRO A 109 0.62 0.20 -25.40
CA PRO A 109 1.11 -0.58 -26.54
C PRO A 109 1.65 0.26 -27.70
N GLU A 110 1.14 1.47 -27.88
CA GLU A 110 1.48 2.34 -29.02
C GLU A 110 2.65 3.27 -28.70
N HIS A 111 2.68 3.81 -27.47
CA HIS A 111 3.63 4.86 -27.07
C HIS A 111 4.77 4.37 -26.15
N GLY A 112 4.65 3.18 -25.57
CA GLY A 112 5.62 2.67 -24.62
C GLY A 112 5.42 3.24 -23.21
N TRP A 113 6.51 3.67 -22.54
CA TRP A 113 6.48 4.18 -21.16
C TRP A 113 7.11 5.58 -20.99
N ASN A 114 7.30 6.29 -22.08
CA ASN A 114 8.01 7.57 -22.09
C ASN A 114 7.27 8.71 -21.37
N ASP A 115 5.95 8.62 -21.27
CA ASP A 115 5.11 9.67 -20.70
C ASP A 115 5.16 9.73 -19.17
N ILE A 116 5.86 8.80 -18.52
CA ILE A 116 6.00 8.77 -17.06
C ILE A 116 6.64 10.05 -16.50
N TRP A 117 7.50 10.69 -17.27
CA TRP A 117 8.17 11.93 -16.85
C TRP A 117 7.19 13.10 -16.76
N ASP A 118 6.22 13.17 -17.65
CA ASP A 118 5.18 14.19 -17.63
C ASP A 118 4.25 14.00 -16.43
N ALA A 119 3.89 12.74 -16.10
CA ALA A 119 3.14 12.45 -14.89
C ALA A 119 3.91 12.89 -13.62
N TRP A 120 5.20 12.63 -13.55
CA TRP A 120 6.00 13.01 -12.39
C TRP A 120 6.24 14.52 -12.28
N ALA A 121 6.20 15.24 -13.40
CA ALA A 121 6.38 16.69 -13.43
C ALA A 121 5.09 17.47 -13.14
N GLU A 122 3.92 16.96 -13.56
CA GLU A 122 2.68 17.72 -13.61
C GLU A 122 1.62 17.22 -12.63
N ASP A 123 1.62 15.91 -12.28
CA ASP A 123 0.56 15.34 -11.46
C ASP A 123 0.78 15.62 -9.97
N GLU A 124 -0.30 15.89 -9.26
CA GLU A 124 -0.29 16.05 -7.81
C GLU A 124 0.11 14.74 -7.11
N PHE A 125 -0.34 13.61 -7.65
CA PHE A 125 0.03 12.27 -7.20
C PHE A 125 0.53 11.44 -8.36
N ALA A 126 1.72 10.86 -8.21
CA ALA A 126 2.29 9.94 -9.17
C ALA A 126 2.61 8.60 -8.49
N LEU A 127 2.36 7.49 -9.20
CA LEU A 127 2.71 6.17 -8.71
C LEU A 127 4.21 5.91 -8.88
N ASP A 128 4.78 5.18 -7.94
CA ASP A 128 6.12 4.62 -8.09
C ASP A 128 6.12 3.58 -9.21
N ALA A 129 6.83 3.87 -10.30
CA ALA A 129 6.90 3.01 -11.48
C ALA A 129 7.43 1.60 -11.18
N THR A 130 8.21 1.45 -10.13
CA THR A 130 8.80 0.16 -9.69
C THR A 130 7.81 -0.73 -8.94
N ARG A 131 6.63 -0.19 -8.63
CA ARG A 131 5.54 -0.90 -7.95
C ARG A 131 4.53 -1.38 -8.99
N VAL A 132 4.32 -2.68 -9.05
CA VAL A 132 3.36 -3.29 -9.98
C VAL A 132 2.24 -3.94 -9.18
N THR A 133 1.09 -3.28 -9.16
CA THR A 133 -0.11 -3.82 -8.51
C THR A 133 -0.87 -4.67 -9.53
N LEU A 134 -1.07 -5.93 -9.19
CA LEU A 134 -1.77 -6.91 -10.00
C LEU A 134 -3.08 -7.31 -9.32
N ALA A 135 -4.20 -7.04 -9.98
CA ALA A 135 -5.48 -7.58 -9.56
C ALA A 135 -5.53 -9.08 -9.89
N VAL A 136 -5.77 -9.89 -8.88
CA VAL A 136 -5.80 -11.35 -8.93
C VAL A 136 -7.20 -11.92 -8.68
N GLY A 137 -8.16 -11.10 -8.29
CA GLY A 137 -9.54 -11.52 -8.03
C GLY A 137 -10.22 -12.24 -9.20
N GLY A 138 -9.74 -12.03 -10.44
CA GLY A 138 -10.15 -12.77 -11.63
C GLY A 138 -9.85 -14.29 -11.56
N THR A 139 -8.94 -14.69 -10.68
CA THR A 139 -8.67 -16.11 -10.39
C THR A 139 -9.69 -16.74 -9.43
N GLY A 140 -10.62 -15.95 -8.88
CA GLY A 140 -11.54 -16.39 -7.84
C GLY A 140 -10.91 -16.53 -6.45
N LEU A 141 -9.65 -16.09 -6.29
CA LEU A 141 -8.91 -16.07 -5.02
C LEU A 141 -8.72 -14.62 -4.56
N ASP A 142 -8.79 -14.42 -3.26
CA ASP A 142 -8.37 -13.17 -2.64
C ASP A 142 -6.84 -13.01 -2.67
N GLY A 143 -6.36 -11.78 -2.40
CA GLY A 143 -4.94 -11.47 -2.49
C GLY A 143 -4.07 -12.26 -1.52
N ASP A 144 -4.54 -12.52 -0.30
CA ASP A 144 -3.79 -13.26 0.71
C ASP A 144 -3.71 -14.75 0.39
N THR A 145 -4.81 -15.34 -0.04
CA THR A 145 -4.84 -16.74 -0.50
C THR A 145 -3.93 -16.91 -1.71
N PHE A 146 -4.01 -16.01 -2.70
CA PHE A 146 -3.13 -16.04 -3.87
C PHE A 146 -1.65 -15.91 -3.50
N LYS A 147 -1.31 -14.98 -2.61
CA LYS A 147 0.05 -14.81 -2.10
C LYS A 147 0.55 -16.07 -1.40
N ASN A 148 -0.18 -16.53 -0.40
CA ASN A 148 0.31 -17.59 0.50
C ASN A 148 0.30 -18.95 -0.19
N GLN A 149 -0.85 -19.39 -0.70
CA GLN A 149 -1.00 -20.74 -1.25
C GLN A 149 -0.38 -20.89 -2.65
N ILE A 150 -0.50 -19.87 -3.50
CA ILE A 150 0.00 -19.96 -4.87
C ILE A 150 1.45 -19.46 -4.93
N LEU A 151 1.70 -18.18 -4.64
CA LEU A 151 3.02 -17.62 -4.88
C LEU A 151 4.07 -18.15 -3.92
N MET A 152 3.78 -18.20 -2.61
CA MET A 152 4.77 -18.61 -1.61
C MET A 152 4.89 -20.13 -1.50
N ASP A 153 3.80 -20.83 -1.20
CA ASP A 153 3.87 -22.27 -0.89
C ASP A 153 4.17 -23.10 -2.13
N LYS A 154 3.52 -22.80 -3.27
CA LYS A 154 3.68 -23.60 -4.50
C LYS A 154 4.89 -23.21 -5.32
N TYR A 155 5.23 -21.91 -5.41
CA TYR A 155 6.25 -21.41 -6.33
C TYR A 155 7.42 -20.67 -5.65
N GLY A 156 7.42 -20.52 -4.34
CA GLY A 156 8.51 -19.90 -3.58
C GLY A 156 8.70 -18.40 -3.87
N ILE A 157 7.67 -17.71 -4.35
CA ILE A 157 7.73 -16.27 -4.67
C ILE A 157 7.19 -15.47 -3.50
N GLN A 158 8.08 -14.69 -2.87
CA GLN A 158 7.70 -13.74 -1.83
C GLN A 158 7.37 -12.38 -2.44
N ILE A 159 6.24 -11.80 -2.03
CA ILE A 159 5.78 -10.48 -2.49
C ILE A 159 5.71 -9.48 -1.34
N ASN A 160 5.56 -8.21 -1.69
CA ASN A 160 5.57 -7.11 -0.71
C ASN A 160 4.26 -7.02 0.08
N LYS A 161 3.15 -6.86 -0.59
CA LYS A 161 1.83 -6.59 0.00
C LYS A 161 0.71 -7.27 -0.77
N THR A 162 -0.42 -7.41 -0.07
CA THR A 162 -1.69 -7.83 -0.63
C THR A 162 -2.78 -6.83 -0.26
N SER A 163 -3.88 -6.90 -0.96
CA SER A 163 -5.17 -6.37 -0.54
C SER A 163 -6.24 -7.44 -0.82
N ARG A 164 -7.51 -7.11 -0.60
CA ARG A 164 -8.60 -8.06 -0.82
C ARG A 164 -8.51 -8.81 -2.16
N ASN A 165 -8.16 -8.13 -3.24
CA ASN A 165 -8.14 -8.71 -4.59
C ASN A 165 -6.88 -8.38 -5.38
N THR A 166 -5.84 -7.84 -4.74
CA THR A 166 -4.60 -7.47 -5.42
C THR A 166 -3.37 -8.00 -4.70
N VAL A 167 -2.29 -8.14 -5.44
CA VAL A 167 -0.94 -8.38 -4.94
C VAL A 167 -0.01 -7.30 -5.47
N LEU A 168 0.98 -6.89 -4.67
CA LEU A 168 1.93 -5.86 -5.02
C LEU A 168 3.32 -6.45 -5.20
N PHE A 169 3.83 -6.39 -6.42
CA PHE A 169 5.22 -6.70 -6.75
C PHE A 169 6.07 -5.44 -6.70
N MET A 170 7.29 -5.59 -6.25
CA MET A 170 8.30 -4.54 -6.24
C MET A 170 9.51 -4.99 -7.01
N THR A 171 9.87 -4.24 -8.04
CA THR A 171 11.20 -4.38 -8.62
C THR A 171 12.20 -3.56 -7.80
N ASN A 172 13.42 -4.04 -7.70
CA ASN A 172 14.54 -3.35 -7.07
C ASN A 172 15.80 -3.52 -7.92
N ILE A 173 16.88 -2.90 -7.55
CA ILE A 173 18.14 -2.97 -8.31
C ILE A 173 18.72 -4.38 -8.44
N GLY A 174 18.34 -5.30 -7.57
CA GLY A 174 18.70 -6.72 -7.63
C GLY A 174 17.74 -7.58 -8.44
N THR A 175 16.61 -7.02 -8.93
CA THR A 175 15.66 -7.75 -9.74
C THR A 175 16.25 -8.06 -11.10
N THR A 176 16.32 -9.35 -11.44
CA THR A 176 16.87 -9.82 -12.71
C THR A 176 15.78 -10.06 -13.74
N ARG A 177 16.15 -10.08 -15.01
CA ARG A 177 15.24 -10.48 -16.09
C ARG A 177 14.72 -11.91 -15.89
N SER A 178 15.57 -12.79 -15.35
CA SER A 178 15.20 -14.18 -15.03
C SER A 178 14.11 -14.26 -13.95
N SER A 179 14.19 -13.39 -12.93
CA SER A 179 13.17 -13.34 -11.87
C SER A 179 11.80 -12.92 -12.44
N ILE A 180 11.79 -11.96 -13.36
CA ILE A 180 10.57 -11.53 -14.02
C ILE A 180 10.04 -12.61 -14.96
N ALA A 181 10.92 -13.24 -15.76
CA ALA A 181 10.52 -14.31 -16.64
C ALA A 181 9.91 -15.49 -15.84
N TYR A 182 10.51 -15.85 -14.71
CA TYR A 182 9.97 -16.86 -13.82
C TYR A 182 8.59 -16.50 -13.28
N LEU A 183 8.40 -15.25 -12.83
CA LEU A 183 7.09 -14.78 -12.37
C LEU A 183 6.04 -14.88 -13.48
N ILE A 184 6.36 -14.44 -14.71
CA ILE A 184 5.43 -14.52 -15.83
C ILE A 184 5.10 -15.99 -16.16
N GLU A 185 6.09 -16.88 -16.15
CA GLU A 185 5.89 -18.32 -16.32
C GLU A 185 4.93 -18.88 -15.26
N VAL A 186 5.11 -18.52 -14.00
CA VAL A 186 4.22 -18.92 -12.90
C VAL A 186 2.79 -18.42 -13.13
N LEU A 187 2.61 -17.15 -13.50
CA LEU A 187 1.28 -16.62 -13.78
C LEU A 187 0.60 -17.34 -14.96
N VAL A 188 1.38 -17.69 -16.01
CA VAL A 188 0.87 -18.48 -17.15
C VAL A 188 0.44 -19.88 -16.71
N ARG A 189 1.23 -20.56 -15.89
CA ARG A 189 0.89 -21.89 -15.34
C ARG A 189 -0.40 -21.83 -14.52
N VAL A 190 -0.53 -20.86 -13.64
CA VAL A 190 -1.75 -20.65 -12.85
C VAL A 190 -2.96 -20.43 -13.75
N ALA A 191 -2.82 -19.59 -14.77
CA ALA A 191 -3.91 -19.35 -15.71
C ALA A 191 -4.28 -20.60 -16.55
N GLN A 192 -3.31 -21.44 -16.92
CA GLN A 192 -3.54 -22.71 -17.62
C GLN A 192 -4.26 -23.73 -16.73
N GLU A 193 -3.85 -23.84 -15.47
CA GLU A 193 -4.52 -24.70 -14.48
C GLU A 193 -5.99 -24.28 -14.31
N LEU A 194 -6.24 -22.96 -14.16
CA LEU A 194 -7.60 -22.43 -14.05
C LEU A 194 -8.44 -22.67 -15.30
N ASP A 195 -7.88 -22.50 -16.50
CA ASP A 195 -8.60 -22.84 -17.76
C ASP A 195 -8.96 -24.33 -17.80
N GLY A 196 -8.02 -25.23 -17.43
CA GLY A 196 -8.28 -26.66 -17.38
C GLY A 196 -9.36 -27.04 -16.37
N ASP A 197 -9.25 -26.51 -15.14
CA ASP A 197 -10.24 -26.76 -14.08
C ASP A 197 -11.64 -26.29 -14.48
N LEU A 198 -11.73 -25.11 -15.14
CA LEU A 198 -12.99 -24.57 -15.61
C LEU A 198 -13.57 -25.34 -16.82
N ASP A 199 -12.74 -25.91 -17.67
CA ASP A 199 -13.20 -26.73 -18.80
C ASP A 199 -13.82 -28.04 -18.30
N GLU A 200 -13.29 -28.62 -17.24
CA GLU A 200 -13.79 -29.84 -16.62
C GLU A 200 -14.94 -29.58 -15.62
N ALA A 201 -15.12 -28.34 -15.17
CA ALA A 201 -16.09 -27.98 -14.15
C ALA A 201 -17.55 -28.13 -14.61
N SER A 202 -18.38 -28.61 -13.69
CA SER A 202 -19.85 -28.63 -13.88
C SER A 202 -20.45 -27.21 -13.97
N PRO A 203 -21.65 -27.07 -14.53
CA PRO A 203 -22.31 -25.76 -14.60
C PRO A 203 -22.48 -25.08 -13.24
N MET A 204 -22.65 -25.87 -12.16
CA MET A 204 -22.77 -25.35 -10.79
C MET A 204 -21.45 -24.81 -10.28
N GLU A 205 -20.35 -25.49 -10.52
CA GLU A 205 -19.00 -25.06 -10.13
C GLU A 205 -18.58 -23.81 -10.89
N ARG A 206 -18.82 -23.74 -12.20
CA ARG A 206 -18.60 -22.54 -13.02
C ARG A 206 -19.36 -21.33 -12.47
N LYS A 207 -20.63 -21.50 -12.15
CA LYS A 207 -21.43 -20.44 -11.55
C LYS A 207 -20.91 -20.03 -10.18
N GLY A 208 -20.41 -20.96 -9.39
CA GLY A 208 -19.74 -20.69 -8.11
C GLY A 208 -18.47 -19.87 -8.29
N PHE A 209 -17.64 -20.22 -9.29
CA PHE A 209 -16.44 -19.48 -9.64
C PHE A 209 -16.79 -18.05 -10.11
N GLU A 210 -17.71 -17.89 -11.06
CA GLU A 210 -18.16 -16.58 -11.55
C GLU A 210 -18.67 -15.68 -10.42
N ARG A 211 -19.40 -16.23 -9.45
CA ARG A 211 -19.85 -15.48 -8.27
C ARG A 211 -18.69 -15.01 -7.41
N ARG A 212 -17.68 -15.85 -7.16
CA ARG A 212 -16.48 -15.44 -6.41
C ARG A 212 -15.71 -14.34 -7.14
N VAL A 213 -15.50 -14.49 -8.44
CA VAL A 213 -14.86 -13.46 -9.26
C VAL A 213 -15.65 -12.15 -9.21
N HIS A 214 -16.97 -12.21 -9.38
CA HIS A 214 -17.82 -11.02 -9.31
C HIS A 214 -17.71 -10.33 -7.94
N HIS A 215 -17.76 -11.10 -6.86
CA HIS A 215 -17.62 -10.59 -5.50
C HIS A 215 -16.25 -9.90 -5.29
N LEU A 216 -15.17 -10.52 -5.74
CA LEU A 216 -13.82 -9.97 -5.55
C LEU A 216 -13.54 -8.76 -6.44
N MET A 217 -14.09 -8.71 -7.66
CA MET A 217 -13.72 -7.69 -8.65
C MET A 217 -14.70 -6.51 -8.72
N ASN A 218 -15.97 -6.73 -8.41
CA ASN A 218 -17.03 -5.74 -8.63
C ASN A 218 -17.72 -5.27 -7.35
N GLU A 219 -17.65 -6.04 -6.26
CA GLU A 219 -18.28 -5.69 -4.99
C GLU A 219 -17.29 -5.09 -4.01
N LEU A 220 -16.50 -4.11 -4.49
CA LEU A 220 -15.59 -3.37 -3.61
C LEU A 220 -16.38 -2.34 -2.81
N PRO A 221 -16.16 -2.26 -1.48
CA PRO A 221 -16.81 -1.25 -0.68
C PRO A 221 -16.34 0.14 -1.12
N PRO A 222 -17.25 1.12 -1.23
CA PRO A 222 -16.84 2.50 -1.50
C PRO A 222 -15.96 3.01 -0.37
N LEU A 223 -14.96 3.84 -0.72
CA LEU A 223 -14.11 4.49 0.28
C LEU A 223 -14.94 5.53 1.05
N PRO A 224 -15.05 5.42 2.37
CA PRO A 224 -15.70 6.43 3.18
C PRO A 224 -14.82 7.66 3.35
N ASP A 225 -15.38 8.74 3.89
CA ASP A 225 -14.60 9.89 4.32
C ASP A 225 -13.94 9.59 5.68
N PHE A 226 -12.60 9.46 5.65
CA PHE A 226 -11.78 9.25 6.85
C PHE A 226 -11.25 10.56 7.46
N SER A 227 -11.52 11.72 6.86
CA SER A 227 -10.89 12.98 7.25
C SER A 227 -11.54 13.67 8.45
N ARG A 228 -12.70 13.18 8.93
CA ARG A 228 -13.45 13.84 9.96
C ARG A 228 -12.92 13.53 11.36
N PHE A 229 -12.26 14.53 11.98
CA PHE A 229 -11.96 14.51 13.41
C PHE A 229 -13.09 15.18 14.21
N HIS A 230 -13.33 14.66 15.41
CA HIS A 230 -14.28 15.26 16.33
C HIS A 230 -13.77 16.61 16.81
N ASP A 231 -14.67 17.60 16.96
CA ASP A 231 -14.33 18.98 17.29
C ASP A 231 -13.55 19.13 18.60
N ALA A 232 -13.78 18.25 19.58
CA ALA A 232 -13.04 18.21 20.83
C ALA A 232 -11.52 17.95 20.65
N PHE A 233 -11.11 17.39 19.54
CA PHE A 233 -9.71 17.05 19.24
C PHE A 233 -9.10 17.95 18.16
N ARG A 234 -9.81 19.00 17.74
CA ARG A 234 -9.29 20.03 16.83
C ARG A 234 -8.63 21.12 17.62
N CYS A 235 -7.47 21.59 17.17
CA CYS A 235 -6.80 22.73 17.75
C CYS A 235 -7.58 24.01 17.50
N ALA A 236 -8.05 24.63 18.55
CA ALA A 236 -8.85 25.87 18.48
C ALA A 236 -8.05 27.10 18.01
N ASP A 237 -6.73 27.09 18.20
CA ASP A 237 -5.84 28.21 17.89
C ASP A 237 -5.13 28.11 16.52
N GLY A 238 -5.43 27.08 15.75
CA GLY A 238 -4.82 26.86 14.43
C GLY A 238 -3.33 26.52 14.44
N THR A 239 -2.72 26.25 15.61
CA THR A 239 -1.31 25.85 15.73
C THR A 239 -1.10 24.38 15.43
N GLY A 240 -2.18 23.59 15.43
CA GLY A 240 -2.18 22.20 15.01
C GLY A 240 -2.58 22.03 13.54
N THR A 241 -2.58 20.79 13.08
CA THR A 241 -3.11 20.48 11.75
C THR A 241 -4.63 20.66 11.72
N PRO A 242 -5.22 21.07 10.59
CA PRO A 242 -6.68 21.18 10.45
C PRO A 242 -7.41 19.85 10.76
N GLU A 243 -6.71 18.74 10.61
CA GLU A 243 -7.22 17.38 10.79
C GLU A 243 -7.47 17.04 12.27
N GLY A 244 -6.68 17.57 13.21
CA GLY A 244 -6.86 17.38 14.65
C GLY A 244 -5.61 16.95 15.42
N ASP A 245 -5.72 16.90 16.75
CA ASP A 245 -4.65 16.45 17.65
C ASP A 245 -4.86 15.00 18.10
N ILE A 246 -4.21 14.09 17.42
CA ILE A 246 -4.28 12.65 17.75
C ILE A 246 -3.70 12.32 19.11
N ARG A 247 -2.78 13.12 19.65
CA ARG A 247 -2.16 12.85 20.97
C ARG A 247 -3.16 13.05 22.09
N GLN A 248 -3.96 14.08 22.04
CA GLN A 248 -5.00 14.32 23.04
C GLN A 248 -5.99 13.14 23.09
N ALA A 249 -6.49 12.72 21.93
CA ALA A 249 -7.39 11.58 21.82
C ALA A 249 -6.72 10.27 22.27
N PHE A 250 -5.44 10.06 21.89
CA PHE A 250 -4.67 8.89 22.31
C PHE A 250 -4.53 8.78 23.83
N PHE A 251 -4.20 9.87 24.49
CA PHE A 251 -4.08 9.86 25.97
C PHE A 251 -5.43 9.68 26.65
N LEU A 252 -6.52 10.17 26.08
CA LEU A 252 -7.86 9.96 26.62
C LEU A 252 -8.27 8.48 26.59
N ALA A 253 -7.72 7.70 25.67
CA ALA A 253 -7.95 6.25 25.58
C ALA A 253 -7.51 5.47 26.85
N TYR A 254 -6.63 6.04 27.68
CA TYR A 254 -6.21 5.43 28.94
C TYR A 254 -7.15 5.76 30.13
N ASP A 255 -8.16 6.60 29.91
CA ASP A 255 -9.21 6.85 30.88
C ASP A 255 -10.42 5.98 30.57
N GLU A 256 -10.48 4.80 31.20
CA GLU A 256 -11.57 3.84 30.98
C GLU A 256 -12.97 4.42 31.24
N ALA A 257 -13.08 5.46 32.08
CA ALA A 257 -14.35 6.11 32.34
C ALA A 257 -14.88 6.92 31.14
N GLN A 258 -14.01 7.26 30.20
CA GLN A 258 -14.34 7.99 28.96
C GLN A 258 -14.48 7.06 27.74
N CYS A 259 -14.21 5.78 27.93
CA CYS A 259 -14.19 4.81 26.83
C CYS A 259 -15.34 3.81 26.96
N GLU A 260 -15.84 3.38 25.80
CA GLU A 260 -16.83 2.33 25.66
C GLU A 260 -16.33 1.33 24.61
N TYR A 261 -16.59 0.06 24.83
CA TYR A 261 -16.16 -1.01 23.93
C TYR A 261 -17.35 -1.58 23.17
N PHE A 262 -17.23 -1.61 21.87
CA PHE A 262 -18.22 -2.15 20.96
C PHE A 262 -17.63 -3.29 20.11
N PRO A 263 -18.28 -4.43 19.99
CA PRO A 263 -17.94 -5.43 18.99
C PRO A 263 -18.15 -4.88 17.57
N LEU A 264 -17.22 -5.16 16.66
CA LEU A 264 -17.37 -4.71 15.27
C LEU A 264 -18.48 -5.45 14.50
N GLU A 265 -18.76 -6.69 14.92
CA GLU A 265 -19.64 -7.61 14.18
C GLU A 265 -21.11 -7.42 14.50
N ASP A 266 -21.47 -6.78 15.61
CA ASP A 266 -22.85 -6.53 15.99
C ASP A 266 -23.35 -5.13 15.61
N ASP A 267 -24.65 -4.88 15.78
CA ASP A 267 -25.26 -3.63 15.37
C ASP A 267 -25.19 -2.52 16.44
N SER A 268 -24.56 -2.79 17.60
CA SER A 268 -24.52 -1.85 18.74
C SER A 268 -23.92 -0.50 18.41
N MET A 269 -22.84 -0.45 17.59
CA MET A 269 -22.28 0.81 17.11
C MET A 269 -23.24 1.56 16.19
N GLU A 270 -23.91 0.86 15.28
CA GLU A 270 -24.87 1.49 14.38
C GLU A 270 -26.07 2.04 15.14
N GLU A 271 -26.58 1.28 16.10
CA GLU A 271 -27.69 1.71 16.97
C GLU A 271 -27.31 2.97 17.77
N ALA A 272 -26.07 3.03 18.29
CA ALA A 272 -25.57 4.21 18.99
C ALA A 272 -25.47 5.42 18.07
N ILE A 273 -24.98 5.26 16.83
CA ILE A 273 -24.90 6.32 15.83
C ILE A 273 -26.32 6.78 15.43
N ASP A 274 -27.28 5.86 15.24
CA ASP A 274 -28.67 6.17 14.92
C ASP A 274 -29.38 6.91 16.04
N ALA A 275 -29.01 6.63 17.29
CA ALA A 275 -29.47 7.38 18.45
C ALA A 275 -28.86 8.79 18.55
N GLY A 276 -28.03 9.20 17.59
CA GLY A 276 -27.43 10.52 17.52
C GLY A 276 -26.13 10.67 18.32
N ARG A 277 -25.51 9.58 18.75
CA ARG A 277 -24.19 9.61 19.40
C ARG A 277 -23.08 9.76 18.33
N GLU A 278 -22.13 10.65 18.57
CA GLU A 278 -20.88 10.66 17.82
C GLU A 278 -19.87 9.73 18.53
N LEU A 279 -19.55 8.63 17.87
CA LEU A 279 -18.51 7.71 18.32
C LEU A 279 -17.16 8.16 17.77
N VAL A 280 -16.14 8.12 18.61
CA VAL A 280 -14.79 8.59 18.26
C VAL A 280 -13.80 7.45 18.51
N SER A 281 -12.93 7.20 17.55
CA SER A 281 -11.89 6.20 17.73
C SER A 281 -10.90 6.64 18.82
N THR A 282 -10.60 5.75 19.74
CA THR A 282 -9.61 5.95 20.80
C THR A 282 -8.27 5.31 20.46
N SER A 283 -8.22 4.45 19.45
CA SER A 283 -7.05 3.67 19.08
C SER A 283 -6.82 3.70 17.57
N PHE A 284 -5.64 3.22 17.16
CA PHE A 284 -5.36 2.95 15.77
C PHE A 284 -6.01 1.62 15.37
N ILE A 285 -6.82 1.64 14.32
CA ILE A 285 -7.32 0.42 13.67
C ILE A 285 -6.51 0.22 12.39
N ILE A 286 -5.67 -0.80 12.39
CA ILE A 286 -4.65 -1.00 11.36
C ILE A 286 -4.78 -2.43 10.82
N PRO A 287 -5.50 -2.64 9.71
CA PRO A 287 -5.49 -3.94 9.05
C PRO A 287 -4.06 -4.26 8.57
N TYR A 288 -3.61 -5.47 8.83
CA TYR A 288 -2.30 -5.92 8.40
C TYR A 288 -2.37 -7.25 7.65
N PRO A 289 -1.76 -7.34 6.47
CA PRO A 289 -1.17 -6.27 5.65
C PRO A 289 -2.23 -5.36 5.02
N PRO A 290 -1.96 -4.10 4.66
CA PRO A 290 -0.66 -3.47 4.47
C PRO A 290 -0.12 -2.66 5.66
N GLY A 291 -0.87 -2.51 6.75
CA GLY A 291 -0.43 -1.75 7.92
C GLY A 291 -0.67 -0.23 7.80
N PHE A 292 -1.68 0.19 7.02
CA PHE A 292 -2.17 1.57 7.03
C PHE A 292 -3.35 1.69 7.99
N PRO A 293 -3.40 2.73 8.83
CA PRO A 293 -4.54 2.92 9.70
C PRO A 293 -5.80 3.27 8.88
N ILE A 294 -6.89 2.56 9.18
CA ILE A 294 -8.24 2.94 8.73
C ILE A 294 -8.77 4.04 9.65
N LEU A 295 -8.53 3.90 10.95
CA LEU A 295 -8.87 4.90 11.94
C LEU A 295 -7.65 5.25 12.79
N VAL A 296 -7.59 6.50 13.19
CA VAL A 296 -6.63 7.00 14.18
C VAL A 296 -7.38 7.63 15.35
N PRO A 297 -6.76 7.78 16.53
CA PRO A 297 -7.39 8.42 17.67
C PRO A 297 -7.93 9.80 17.32
N GLY A 298 -9.17 10.10 17.73
CA GLY A 298 -9.84 11.37 17.47
C GLY A 298 -10.71 11.42 16.22
N GLN A 299 -10.65 10.42 15.33
CA GLN A 299 -11.54 10.35 14.17
C GLN A 299 -12.95 9.91 14.55
N VAL A 300 -13.95 10.55 13.94
CA VAL A 300 -15.35 10.16 14.08
C VAL A 300 -15.62 8.90 13.28
N ILE A 301 -16.25 7.93 13.93
CA ILE A 301 -16.65 6.67 13.31
C ILE A 301 -18.04 6.87 12.68
N SER A 302 -18.11 6.87 11.36
CA SER A 302 -19.36 6.92 10.61
C SER A 302 -19.86 5.53 10.26
N LYS A 303 -21.13 5.41 9.88
CA LYS A 303 -21.69 4.13 9.38
C LYS A 303 -20.96 3.64 8.13
N GLU A 304 -20.58 4.54 7.25
CA GLU A 304 -19.82 4.22 6.05
C GLU A 304 -18.46 3.60 6.40
N ILE A 305 -17.79 4.12 7.45
CA ILE A 305 -16.53 3.55 7.97
C ILE A 305 -16.78 2.15 8.56
N LEU A 306 -17.85 1.96 9.33
CA LEU A 306 -18.20 0.64 9.87
C LEU A 306 -18.46 -0.37 8.76
N HIS A 307 -19.27 -0.01 7.77
CA HIS A 307 -19.54 -0.87 6.63
C HIS A 307 -18.28 -1.20 5.83
N PHE A 308 -17.39 -0.22 5.68
CA PHE A 308 -16.10 -0.43 5.03
C PHE A 308 -15.22 -1.41 5.81
N MET A 309 -15.10 -1.26 7.13
CA MET A 309 -14.32 -2.16 7.97
C MET A 309 -14.87 -3.58 7.95
N ARG A 310 -16.19 -3.75 8.06
CA ARG A 310 -16.85 -5.07 7.95
C ARG A 310 -16.64 -5.70 6.58
N ALA A 311 -16.73 -4.91 5.51
CA ALA A 311 -16.50 -5.40 4.14
C ALA A 311 -15.05 -5.81 3.88
N LEU A 312 -14.07 -5.27 4.62
CA LEU A 312 -12.69 -5.71 4.60
C LEU A 312 -12.43 -6.97 5.44
N ASP A 313 -13.45 -7.52 6.10
CA ASP A 313 -13.33 -8.65 7.04
C ASP A 313 -12.27 -8.37 8.13
N VAL A 314 -12.29 -7.14 8.65
CA VAL A 314 -11.43 -6.74 9.76
C VAL A 314 -11.91 -7.51 11.00
N LYS A 315 -11.07 -8.41 11.48
CA LYS A 315 -11.31 -9.21 12.68
C LYS A 315 -10.53 -8.62 13.84
N GLU A 316 -11.22 -8.20 14.86
CA GLU A 316 -10.71 -8.05 16.23
C GLU A 316 -11.73 -8.54 17.23
#